data_bee99b95c1288641857f464e6a10aafd
#
_entry.id   bee99b95c1288641857f464e6a10aafd
#
_cell.length_a   1.000
_cell.length_b   1.000
_cell.length_c   1.000
_cell.angle_alpha   90.00
_cell.angle_beta   90.00
_cell.angle_gamma   90.00
#
_symmetry.space_group_name_H-M   'P 1'
#
loop_
_entity.id
_entity.type
_entity.pdbx_description
1 polymer ?
#
loop_
_entity_poly.entity_id
_entity_poly.type
_entity_poly.pdbx_seq_one_letter_code
_entity_poly.pdbx_strand_id
1 'polypeptide(L)'
;VRGKILDKSGNVLAETDTADDGSEYRYYPYGEIFAHVVGYSSQGKSGLESTQNFNLLTSDAFILEKLVKEFQDQKNIGDNVVTTLDVDLQSAAYNALGDNKGAVVIMEPSTGKVLAMVSKPSFDPNSVAANWDALNSDENSVLLNRATQGLYAPGSTFKIVTTLEYMREHPDDYNSYSYNCTGS
;
A
#
# COMPACT_ATOMS: atom_id res chain seq x y z
N VAL A 1 3.03 21.56 -6.68
CA VAL A 1 1.89 20.61 -6.60
C VAL A 1 2.45 19.21 -6.49
N ARG A 2 1.93 18.40 -5.58
CA ARG A 2 2.33 17.01 -5.38
C ARG A 2 1.81 16.11 -6.51
N GLY A 3 2.65 15.24 -7.09
CA GLY A 3 2.29 14.32 -8.17
C GLY A 3 1.21 13.30 -7.76
N LYS A 4 0.60 12.64 -8.74
CA LYS A 4 -0.45 11.64 -8.53
C LYS A 4 0.13 10.27 -8.17
N ILE A 5 -0.62 9.48 -7.42
CA ILE A 5 -0.41 8.04 -7.28
C ILE A 5 -1.48 7.34 -8.10
N LEU A 6 -1.06 6.47 -9.00
CA LEU A 6 -1.92 5.78 -9.95
C LEU A 6 -1.85 4.26 -9.76
N ASP A 7 -2.94 3.57 -10.04
CA ASP A 7 -2.92 2.12 -10.19
C ASP A 7 -2.25 1.68 -11.52
N LYS A 8 -2.18 0.38 -11.78
CA LYS A 8 -1.59 -0.18 -13.00
C LYS A 8 -2.29 0.24 -14.29
N SER A 9 -3.55 0.68 -14.20
CA SER A 9 -4.43 1.05 -15.33
C SER A 9 -4.56 2.56 -15.50
N GLY A 10 -3.91 3.37 -14.62
CA GLY A 10 -3.97 4.82 -14.64
C GLY A 10 -5.11 5.40 -13.81
N ASN A 11 -5.85 4.59 -13.04
CA ASN A 11 -6.84 5.10 -12.10
C ASN A 11 -6.14 5.89 -10.98
N VAL A 12 -6.69 7.04 -10.62
CA VAL A 12 -6.11 7.92 -9.60
C VAL A 12 -6.40 7.37 -8.21
N LEU A 13 -5.34 7.04 -7.46
CA LEU A 13 -5.42 6.60 -6.06
C LEU A 13 -5.20 7.75 -5.08
N ALA A 14 -4.41 8.74 -5.46
CA ALA A 14 -4.22 9.99 -4.73
C ALA A 14 -3.85 11.12 -5.70
N GLU A 15 -4.42 12.29 -5.51
CA GLU A 15 -4.09 13.50 -6.26
C GLU A 15 -4.16 14.76 -5.39
N THR A 16 -3.58 15.85 -5.87
CA THR A 16 -3.76 17.17 -5.28
C THR A 16 -4.88 17.87 -6.00
N ASP A 17 -5.89 18.30 -5.25
CA ASP A 17 -7.01 19.07 -5.74
C ASP A 17 -7.00 20.47 -5.13
N THR A 18 -7.82 21.37 -5.66
CA THR A 18 -7.88 22.77 -5.25
C THR A 18 -9.29 23.10 -4.78
N ALA A 19 -9.40 23.62 -3.58
CA ALA A 19 -10.66 24.09 -3.02
C ALA A 19 -11.10 25.44 -3.62
N ASP A 20 -12.33 25.84 -3.40
CA ASP A 20 -12.92 27.06 -3.92
C ASP A 20 -12.17 28.35 -3.48
N ASP A 21 -11.49 28.30 -2.33
CA ASP A 21 -10.64 29.37 -1.82
C ASP A 21 -9.22 29.40 -2.41
N GLY A 22 -8.91 28.47 -3.33
CA GLY A 22 -7.61 28.34 -3.98
C GLY A 22 -6.58 27.55 -3.15
N SER A 23 -6.93 27.04 -1.98
CA SER A 23 -6.06 26.17 -1.18
C SER A 23 -5.95 24.77 -1.79
N GLU A 24 -4.74 24.19 -1.74
CA GLU A 24 -4.49 22.84 -2.22
C GLU A 24 -4.67 21.83 -1.10
N TYR A 25 -5.33 20.70 -1.42
CA TYR A 25 -5.47 19.58 -0.51
C TYR A 25 -5.22 18.26 -1.21
N ARG A 26 -4.82 17.23 -0.45
CA ARG A 26 -4.61 15.89 -0.98
C ARG A 26 -5.91 15.12 -0.91
N TYR A 27 -6.32 14.53 -2.04
CA TYR A 27 -7.57 13.80 -2.19
C TYR A 27 -7.32 12.33 -2.55
N TYR A 28 -8.08 11.43 -1.93
CA TYR A 28 -7.98 9.99 -2.07
C TYR A 28 -9.34 9.43 -2.51
N PRO A 29 -9.56 9.22 -3.83
CA PRO A 29 -10.87 8.87 -4.39
C PRO A 29 -11.48 7.58 -3.85
N TYR A 30 -10.63 6.62 -3.46
CA TYR A 30 -11.07 5.31 -2.96
C TYR A 30 -11.11 5.21 -1.43
N GLY A 31 -10.84 6.30 -0.71
CA GLY A 31 -10.96 6.37 0.75
C GLY A 31 -10.31 5.19 1.47
N GLU A 32 -11.07 4.53 2.32
CA GLU A 32 -10.62 3.45 3.19
C GLU A 32 -10.03 2.23 2.47
N ILE A 33 -10.44 1.98 1.21
CA ILE A 33 -10.04 0.79 0.45
C ILE A 33 -8.52 0.75 0.22
N PHE A 34 -7.90 1.91 -0.01
CA PHE A 34 -6.48 2.04 -0.28
C PHE A 34 -5.70 2.71 0.86
N ALA A 35 -6.35 3.05 1.98
CA ALA A 35 -5.77 3.86 3.05
C ALA A 35 -4.41 3.35 3.55
N HIS A 36 -4.26 2.06 3.77
CA HIS A 36 -3.03 1.51 4.32
C HIS A 36 -1.88 1.41 3.30
N VAL A 37 -2.18 1.14 2.04
CA VAL A 37 -1.13 1.00 1.00
C VAL A 37 -0.75 2.35 0.42
N VAL A 38 -1.71 3.21 0.11
CA VAL A 38 -1.46 4.57 -0.38
C VAL A 38 -0.99 5.47 0.76
N GLY A 39 -1.64 5.37 1.91
CA GLY A 39 -1.32 6.17 3.08
C GLY A 39 -2.04 7.52 3.08
N TYR A 40 -1.47 8.44 3.84
CA TYR A 40 -1.92 9.83 3.99
C TYR A 40 -0.72 10.77 3.99
N SER A 41 -0.96 12.07 3.74
CA SER A 41 0.09 13.10 3.67
C SER A 41 -0.03 14.19 4.73
N SER A 42 -1.05 14.14 5.59
CA SER A 42 -1.28 15.02 6.75
C SER A 42 -0.84 14.35 8.06
N GLN A 43 -0.54 15.12 9.11
CA GLN A 43 -0.10 14.58 10.41
C GLN A 43 1.08 13.59 10.31
N GLY A 44 2.08 13.94 9.53
CA GLY A 44 3.12 13.03 9.07
C GLY A 44 2.80 12.44 7.70
N LYS A 45 3.29 11.24 7.44
CA LYS A 45 3.03 10.50 6.18
C LYS A 45 3.10 9.01 6.43
N SER A 46 2.30 8.24 5.69
CA SER A 46 2.35 6.78 5.72
C SER A 46 2.27 6.18 4.31
N GLY A 47 2.45 4.86 4.19
CA GLY A 47 2.30 4.15 2.93
C GLY A 47 3.15 4.71 1.78
N LEU A 48 2.60 4.69 0.57
CA LEU A 48 3.24 5.23 -0.63
C LEU A 48 3.46 6.74 -0.55
N GLU A 49 2.60 7.48 0.14
CA GLU A 49 2.79 8.91 0.38
C GLU A 49 4.10 9.20 1.13
N SER A 50 4.51 8.31 2.02
CA SER A 50 5.78 8.41 2.74
C SER A 50 6.94 7.91 1.89
N THR A 51 6.85 6.68 1.38
CA THR A 51 7.97 6.00 0.70
C THR A 51 8.33 6.65 -0.65
N GLN A 52 7.34 7.22 -1.33
CA GLN A 52 7.50 7.91 -2.62
C GLN A 52 7.50 9.44 -2.49
N ASN A 53 7.67 9.95 -1.26
CA ASN A 53 7.57 11.38 -1.00
C ASN A 53 8.52 12.22 -1.87
N PHE A 54 9.74 11.74 -2.11
CA PHE A 54 10.71 12.44 -2.94
C PHE A 54 10.21 12.57 -4.39
N ASN A 55 9.81 11.47 -5.01
CA ASN A 55 9.31 11.45 -6.40
C ASN A 55 8.04 12.30 -6.56
N LEU A 56 7.13 12.23 -5.59
CA LEU A 56 5.89 13.01 -5.62
C LEU A 56 6.10 14.52 -5.44
N LEU A 57 7.25 14.97 -4.91
CA LEU A 57 7.58 16.39 -4.72
C LEU A 57 8.56 16.93 -5.74
N THR A 58 9.34 16.06 -6.38
CA THR A 58 10.32 16.43 -7.40
C THR A 58 9.78 16.16 -8.79
N SER A 59 10.25 16.89 -9.77
CA SER A 59 9.95 16.64 -11.17
C SER A 59 11.26 16.42 -11.92
N ASP A 60 11.33 15.37 -12.70
CA ASP A 60 12.44 15.11 -13.63
C ASP A 60 12.37 15.99 -14.90
N ALA A 61 11.37 16.88 -14.98
CA ALA A 61 11.24 17.81 -16.10
C ALA A 61 12.53 18.64 -16.27
N PHE A 62 12.91 18.83 -17.53
CA PHE A 62 14.13 19.55 -17.89
C PHE A 62 14.15 20.95 -17.27
N ILE A 63 15.32 21.42 -16.83
CA ILE A 63 15.50 22.71 -16.12
C ILE A 63 14.87 23.88 -16.92
N LEU A 64 14.95 23.82 -18.25
CA LEU A 64 14.33 24.80 -19.13
C LEU A 64 12.80 24.83 -19.07
N GLU A 65 12.15 23.65 -18.92
CA GLU A 65 10.69 23.59 -18.78
C GLU A 65 10.24 24.15 -17.43
N LYS A 66 11.02 23.89 -16.37
CA LYS A 66 10.77 24.46 -15.03
C LYS A 66 10.88 26.00 -15.07
N LEU A 67 11.88 26.56 -15.75
CA LEU A 67 12.04 27.99 -15.90
C LEU A 67 10.91 28.61 -16.71
N VAL A 68 10.46 27.94 -17.78
CA VAL A 68 9.33 28.45 -18.61
C VAL A 68 8.04 28.47 -17.80
N LYS A 69 7.79 27.43 -17.00
CA LYS A 69 6.61 27.35 -16.09
C LYS A 69 6.66 28.43 -15.02
N GLU A 70 7.84 28.68 -14.45
CA GLU A 70 8.05 29.71 -13.44
C GLU A 70 7.82 31.12 -14.03
N PHE A 71 8.24 31.35 -15.28
CA PHE A 71 7.95 32.60 -16.02
C PHE A 71 6.45 32.77 -16.37
N GLN A 72 5.70 31.66 -16.45
CA GLN A 72 4.26 31.66 -16.75
C GLN A 72 3.40 31.59 -15.46
N ASP A 73 4.02 31.76 -14.30
CA ASP A 73 3.35 31.63 -12.97
C ASP A 73 2.64 30.29 -12.76
N GLN A 74 3.14 29.23 -13.45
CA GLN A 74 2.61 27.87 -13.32
C GLN A 74 3.39 27.11 -12.26
N LYS A 75 2.64 26.44 -11.37
CA LYS A 75 3.24 25.62 -10.32
C LYS A 75 3.93 24.37 -10.90
N ASN A 76 5.13 24.09 -10.42
CA ASN A 76 5.81 22.84 -10.73
C ASN A 76 5.04 21.66 -10.09
N ILE A 77 4.71 20.67 -10.92
CA ILE A 77 4.04 19.43 -10.48
C ILE A 77 5.11 18.37 -10.29
N GLY A 78 5.07 17.65 -9.17
CA GLY A 78 5.91 16.49 -8.92
C GLY A 78 5.57 15.32 -9.85
N ASP A 79 6.47 14.34 -9.91
CA ASP A 79 6.29 13.18 -10.77
C ASP A 79 5.16 12.27 -10.27
N ASN A 80 4.46 11.64 -11.21
CA ASN A 80 3.45 10.66 -10.89
C ASN A 80 4.09 9.31 -10.56
N VAL A 81 3.55 8.63 -9.56
CA VAL A 81 3.93 7.27 -9.18
C VAL A 81 2.90 6.30 -9.72
N VAL A 82 3.29 5.47 -10.69
CA VAL A 82 2.46 4.37 -11.19
C VAL A 82 2.79 3.11 -10.41
N THR A 83 1.78 2.51 -9.80
CA THR A 83 1.91 1.30 -8.98
C THR A 83 1.53 0.05 -9.76
N THR A 84 1.76 -1.11 -9.17
CA THR A 84 1.26 -2.41 -9.67
C THR A 84 -0.11 -2.76 -9.12
N LEU A 85 -0.68 -1.91 -8.26
CA LEU A 85 -1.99 -2.13 -7.65
C LEU A 85 -3.09 -2.17 -8.70
N ASP A 86 -4.13 -2.92 -8.41
CA ASP A 86 -5.32 -3.12 -9.24
C ASP A 86 -6.55 -2.75 -8.42
N VAL A 87 -7.31 -1.75 -8.88
CA VAL A 87 -8.48 -1.24 -8.15
C VAL A 87 -9.53 -2.33 -7.94
N ASP A 88 -9.77 -3.18 -8.94
CA ASP A 88 -10.80 -4.22 -8.86
C ASP A 88 -10.40 -5.31 -7.86
N LEU A 89 -9.14 -5.77 -7.92
CA LEU A 89 -8.62 -6.76 -6.97
C LEU A 89 -8.55 -6.21 -5.55
N GLN A 90 -8.12 -4.97 -5.37
CA GLN A 90 -8.08 -4.30 -4.06
C GLN A 90 -9.49 -4.20 -3.46
N SER A 91 -10.46 -3.77 -4.26
CA SER A 91 -11.86 -3.64 -3.83
C SER A 91 -12.47 -4.99 -3.50
N ALA A 92 -12.22 -6.02 -4.31
CA ALA A 92 -12.68 -7.38 -4.06
C ALA A 92 -12.09 -7.94 -2.76
N ALA A 93 -10.78 -7.78 -2.54
CA ALA A 93 -10.09 -8.21 -1.33
C ALA A 93 -10.60 -7.48 -0.08
N TYR A 94 -10.81 -6.15 -0.20
CA TYR A 94 -11.35 -5.32 0.89
C TYR A 94 -12.75 -5.79 1.30
N ASN A 95 -13.62 -6.05 0.32
CA ASN A 95 -14.98 -6.52 0.55
C ASN A 95 -15.01 -7.95 1.09
N ALA A 96 -14.15 -8.84 0.57
CA ALA A 96 -14.07 -10.23 1.02
C ALA A 96 -13.61 -10.37 2.48
N LEU A 97 -12.76 -9.46 2.96
CA LEU A 97 -12.35 -9.44 4.37
C LEU A 97 -13.52 -9.06 5.32
N GLY A 98 -14.55 -8.36 4.80
CA GLY A 98 -15.73 -7.97 5.56
C GLY A 98 -15.35 -7.17 6.81
N ASP A 99 -15.95 -7.51 7.95
CA ASP A 99 -15.68 -6.88 9.25
C ASP A 99 -14.54 -7.55 10.04
N ASN A 100 -13.87 -8.52 9.42
CA ASN A 100 -12.77 -9.21 10.08
C ASN A 100 -11.53 -8.31 10.23
N LYS A 101 -10.89 -8.39 11.37
CA LYS A 101 -9.60 -7.76 11.63
C LYS A 101 -8.49 -8.61 11.04
N GLY A 102 -7.73 -8.05 10.10
CA GLY A 102 -6.67 -8.79 9.42
C GLY A 102 -6.11 -8.09 8.20
N ALA A 103 -5.44 -8.85 7.35
CA ALA A 103 -4.84 -8.36 6.11
C ALA A 103 -5.00 -9.35 4.96
N VAL A 104 -5.06 -8.83 3.74
CA VAL A 104 -4.99 -9.61 2.49
C VAL A 104 -3.90 -9.02 1.61
N VAL A 105 -3.03 -9.87 1.07
CA VAL A 105 -2.02 -9.48 0.07
C VAL A 105 -2.19 -10.39 -1.14
N ILE A 106 -2.34 -9.78 -2.32
CA ILE A 106 -2.40 -10.50 -3.60
C ILE A 106 -1.15 -10.14 -4.39
N MET A 107 -0.41 -11.15 -4.80
CA MET A 107 0.85 -11.01 -5.51
C MET A 107 0.86 -11.84 -6.79
N GLU A 108 1.58 -11.37 -7.79
CA GLU A 108 1.94 -12.15 -8.98
C GLU A 108 3.22 -12.92 -8.69
N PRO A 109 3.20 -14.28 -8.58
CA PRO A 109 4.36 -15.05 -8.12
C PRO A 109 5.58 -14.96 -9.04
N SER A 110 5.35 -14.81 -10.35
CA SER A 110 6.41 -14.77 -11.36
C SER A 110 7.25 -13.49 -11.32
N THR A 111 6.68 -12.38 -10.83
CA THR A 111 7.33 -11.05 -10.85
C THR A 111 7.52 -10.46 -9.45
N GLY A 112 6.80 -10.97 -8.45
CA GLY A 112 6.73 -10.38 -7.12
C GLY A 112 5.89 -9.11 -7.02
N LYS A 113 5.17 -8.72 -8.09
CA LYS A 113 4.31 -7.54 -8.08
C LYS A 113 3.18 -7.71 -7.09
N VAL A 114 2.99 -6.73 -6.22
CA VAL A 114 1.84 -6.63 -5.32
C VAL A 114 0.69 -6.00 -6.09
N LEU A 115 -0.39 -6.75 -6.27
CA LEU A 115 -1.59 -6.33 -7.01
C LEU A 115 -2.66 -5.77 -6.07
N ALA A 116 -2.73 -6.25 -4.84
CA ALA A 116 -3.59 -5.72 -3.79
C ALA A 116 -2.94 -5.89 -2.42
N MET A 117 -3.17 -4.92 -1.53
CA MET A 117 -2.74 -4.96 -0.13
C MET A 117 -3.79 -4.27 0.73
N VAL A 118 -4.53 -5.07 1.48
CA VAL A 118 -5.62 -4.64 2.37
C VAL A 118 -5.23 -4.85 3.81
N SER A 119 -5.60 -3.91 4.67
CA SER A 119 -5.54 -4.05 6.12
C SER A 119 -6.84 -3.55 6.73
N LYS A 120 -7.40 -4.27 7.70
CA LYS A 120 -8.61 -3.87 8.45
C LYS A 120 -8.41 -4.06 9.96
N PRO A 121 -9.07 -3.22 10.79
CA PRO A 121 -9.90 -2.08 10.43
C PRO A 121 -9.12 -1.01 9.67
N SER A 122 -9.83 -0.16 8.92
CA SER A 122 -9.26 0.89 8.09
C SER A 122 -9.74 2.27 8.53
N PHE A 123 -9.29 3.30 7.85
CA PHE A 123 -9.62 4.70 8.12
C PHE A 123 -9.76 5.46 6.80
N ASP A 124 -10.48 6.60 6.81
CA ASP A 124 -10.52 7.47 5.64
C ASP A 124 -9.33 8.43 5.64
N PRO A 125 -8.39 8.31 4.66
CA PRO A 125 -7.23 9.19 4.57
C PRO A 125 -7.59 10.66 4.33
N ASN A 126 -8.78 10.95 3.77
CA ASN A 126 -9.25 12.32 3.58
C ASN A 126 -9.58 13.01 4.91
N SER A 127 -9.87 12.26 5.96
CA SER A 127 -10.29 12.77 7.27
C SER A 127 -9.20 12.69 8.35
N VAL A 128 -7.99 12.23 8.03
CA VAL A 128 -6.92 12.00 9.02
C VAL A 128 -6.58 13.25 9.81
N ALA A 129 -6.48 14.42 9.15
CA ALA A 129 -6.13 15.66 9.84
C ALA A 129 -7.16 16.07 10.90
N ALA A 130 -8.44 15.87 10.61
CA ALA A 130 -9.55 16.23 11.51
C ALA A 130 -9.73 15.21 12.66
N ASN A 131 -9.38 13.94 12.43
CA ASN A 131 -9.65 12.84 13.34
C ASN A 131 -8.38 12.25 13.98
N TRP A 132 -7.24 12.94 13.89
CA TRP A 132 -5.92 12.41 14.27
C TRP A 132 -5.89 11.81 15.69
N ASP A 133 -6.36 12.52 16.69
CA ASP A 133 -6.31 12.06 18.07
C ASP A 133 -7.13 10.79 18.29
N ALA A 134 -8.32 10.72 17.67
CA ALA A 134 -9.18 9.54 17.73
C ALA A 134 -8.55 8.34 17.01
N LEU A 135 -8.00 8.55 15.83
CA LEU A 135 -7.34 7.49 15.05
C LEU A 135 -6.07 6.97 15.73
N ASN A 136 -5.28 7.89 16.33
CA ASN A 136 -4.03 7.53 16.98
C ASN A 136 -4.23 6.82 18.34
N SER A 137 -5.36 7.05 19.01
CA SER A 137 -5.73 6.41 20.27
C SER A 137 -6.71 5.24 20.12
N ASP A 138 -7.06 4.87 18.89
CA ASP A 138 -8.01 3.79 18.63
C ASP A 138 -7.50 2.43 19.13
N GLU A 139 -8.29 1.77 19.99
CA GLU A 139 -7.96 0.47 20.61
C GLU A 139 -7.76 -0.66 19.59
N ASN A 140 -8.37 -0.53 18.40
CA ASN A 140 -8.21 -1.48 17.30
C ASN A 140 -6.98 -1.19 16.45
N SER A 141 -6.22 -0.13 16.76
CA SER A 141 -5.04 0.29 16.01
C SER A 141 -5.34 0.41 14.51
N VAL A 142 -6.31 1.27 14.17
CA VAL A 142 -6.79 1.45 12.79
C VAL A 142 -5.69 1.95 11.84
N LEU A 143 -4.68 2.67 12.34
CA LEU A 143 -3.55 3.16 11.55
C LEU A 143 -2.50 2.09 11.25
N LEU A 144 -2.56 0.92 11.93
CA LEU A 144 -1.60 -0.15 11.74
C LEU A 144 -1.82 -0.86 10.39
N ASN A 145 -0.84 -0.81 9.49
CA ASN A 145 -0.86 -1.66 8.30
C ASN A 145 -0.52 -3.11 8.69
N ARG A 146 -1.54 -3.93 8.86
CA ARG A 146 -1.42 -5.32 9.29
C ARG A 146 -0.74 -6.22 8.26
N ALA A 147 -0.74 -5.82 6.98
CA ALA A 147 -0.04 -6.57 5.94
C ALA A 147 1.48 -6.46 6.05
N THR A 148 1.99 -5.33 6.55
CA THR A 148 3.44 -5.06 6.63
C THR A 148 4.00 -5.06 8.04
N GLN A 149 3.17 -4.82 9.05
CA GLN A 149 3.58 -4.66 10.44
C GLN A 149 2.89 -5.63 11.41
N GLY A 150 1.89 -6.38 10.92
CA GLY A 150 1.20 -7.38 11.73
C GLY A 150 2.10 -8.58 12.05
N LEU A 151 2.10 -9.01 13.30
CA LEU A 151 2.80 -10.20 13.75
C LEU A 151 1.79 -11.33 13.96
N TYR A 152 1.90 -12.37 13.15
CA TYR A 152 0.98 -13.51 13.14
C TYR A 152 1.75 -14.82 13.33
N ALA A 153 1.20 -15.74 14.14
CA ALA A 153 1.73 -17.10 14.23
C ALA A 153 1.54 -17.80 12.88
N PRO A 154 2.62 -18.25 12.22
CA PRO A 154 2.53 -18.81 10.87
C PRO A 154 1.77 -20.13 10.80
N GLY A 155 1.71 -20.88 11.90
CA GLY A 155 1.07 -22.20 11.92
C GLY A 155 1.61 -23.12 10.83
N SER A 156 0.73 -23.83 10.14
CA SER A 156 1.09 -24.77 9.08
C SER A 156 1.76 -24.15 7.86
N THR A 157 1.68 -22.86 7.64
CA THR A 157 2.41 -22.19 6.56
C THR A 157 3.93 -22.24 6.76
N PHE A 158 4.39 -22.38 8.00
CA PHE A 158 5.81 -22.56 8.31
C PHE A 158 6.38 -23.90 7.79
N LYS A 159 5.52 -24.87 7.47
CA LYS A 159 5.96 -26.14 6.87
C LYS A 159 6.65 -25.94 5.52
N ILE A 160 6.35 -24.86 4.80
CA ILE A 160 7.06 -24.52 3.57
C ILE A 160 8.56 -24.30 3.87
N VAL A 161 8.88 -23.54 4.93
CA VAL A 161 10.24 -23.24 5.34
C VAL A 161 10.94 -24.54 5.80
N THR A 162 10.29 -25.34 6.65
CA THR A 162 10.88 -26.59 7.13
C THR A 162 11.08 -27.61 6.01
N THR A 163 10.19 -27.66 5.01
CA THR A 163 10.33 -28.53 3.84
C THR A 163 11.51 -28.08 2.96
N LEU A 164 11.64 -26.77 2.72
CA LEU A 164 12.77 -26.24 1.95
C LEU A 164 14.11 -26.53 2.62
N GLU A 165 14.18 -26.42 3.96
CA GLU A 165 15.37 -26.74 4.71
C GLU A 165 15.70 -28.25 4.62
N TYR A 166 14.67 -29.11 4.77
CA TYR A 166 14.86 -30.54 4.58
C TYR A 166 15.41 -30.88 3.18
N MET A 167 14.83 -30.26 2.12
CA MET A 167 15.33 -30.47 0.75
C MET A 167 16.75 -29.95 0.57
N ARG A 168 17.15 -28.88 1.25
CA ARG A 168 18.51 -28.34 1.23
C ARG A 168 19.53 -29.28 1.89
N GLU A 169 19.14 -29.93 2.99
CA GLU A 169 19.98 -30.89 3.71
C GLU A 169 20.02 -32.28 3.04
N HIS A 170 18.99 -32.61 2.25
CA HIS A 170 18.81 -33.90 1.58
C HIS A 170 18.62 -33.75 0.06
N PRO A 171 19.56 -33.13 -0.66
CA PRO A 171 19.39 -32.80 -2.07
C PRO A 171 19.17 -34.01 -2.98
N ASP A 172 19.75 -35.16 -2.61
CA ASP A 172 19.76 -36.38 -3.42
C ASP A 172 18.63 -37.35 -3.08
N ASP A 173 18.04 -37.26 -1.87
CA ASP A 173 17.10 -38.25 -1.33
C ASP A 173 15.81 -37.69 -0.74
N TYR A 174 15.56 -36.38 -0.80
CA TYR A 174 14.35 -35.75 -0.24
C TYR A 174 13.03 -36.36 -0.78
N ASN A 175 13.06 -36.90 -2.01
CA ASN A 175 11.89 -37.55 -2.62
C ASN A 175 11.61 -38.95 -2.06
N SER A 176 12.56 -39.56 -1.35
CA SER A 176 12.42 -40.90 -0.76
C SER A 176 11.84 -40.87 0.65
N TYR A 177 11.67 -39.66 1.23
CA TYR A 177 11.11 -39.51 2.56
C TYR A 177 9.68 -40.03 2.63
N SER A 178 9.45 -40.91 3.56
CA SER A 178 8.10 -41.39 3.89
C SER A 178 7.90 -41.43 5.39
N TYR A 179 6.72 -41.08 5.84
CA TYR A 179 6.32 -41.11 7.24
C TYR A 179 4.97 -41.83 7.38
N ASN A 180 4.91 -42.80 8.24
CA ASN A 180 3.66 -43.49 8.55
C ASN A 180 2.93 -42.73 9.67
N CYS A 181 1.86 -42.01 9.32
CA CYS A 181 1.07 -41.26 10.29
C CYS A 181 0.17 -42.23 11.08
N THR A 182 0.39 -42.31 12.40
CA THR A 182 -0.39 -43.18 13.30
C THR A 182 -1.60 -42.48 13.93
N GLY A 183 -1.84 -41.22 13.57
CA GLY A 183 -3.00 -40.43 14.02
C GLY A 183 -2.90 -39.92 15.46
N SER A 184 -1.71 -39.81 16.03
CA SER A 184 -1.47 -39.27 17.38
C SER A 184 -0.88 -37.87 17.31
#